data_a1173c893789873b74a4ef67002cc5f0
#
_entry.id   a1173c893789873b74a4ef67002cc5f0
#
_cell.length_a   1.000
_cell.length_b   1.000
_cell.length_c   1.000
_cell.angle_alpha   90.00
_cell.angle_beta   90.00
_cell.angle_gamma   90.00
#
_symmetry.space_group_name_H-M   'P 1'
#
loop_
_entity.id
_entity.type
_entity.pdbx_description
1 polymer ?
#
loop_
_entity_poly.entity_id
_entity_poly.type
_entity_poly.pdbx_seq_one_letter_code
_entity_poly.pdbx_strand_id
1 'polypeptide(L)'
;MFCGSCSVESKLTFFTKKILNDKHEYLIELLNGVKNGYELPDYISEEQYKYIRAHKDEDKILTGFVGFGCSFGGKWFGGYARNKTGTNYAAQSKKSLLKDMVTLQEAEFICKDYREVVLPENCIIYADPPYDNTTGYGKEKFNSKKFWDYARDASQNHIMFISEQTAPEDFISIWEKPFTRTLDVNKSNQFQVTEKLFVHKNNLNLVK
;
A
#
# COMPACT_ATOMS: atom_id res chain seq x y z
N MET A 1 -6.32 -5.27 3.00
CA MET A 1 -5.30 -5.26 4.07
C MET A 1 -3.98 -4.83 3.47
N PHE A 2 -3.14 -4.09 4.20
CA PHE A 2 -1.92 -3.47 3.66
C PHE A 2 -2.25 -2.57 2.46
N CYS A 3 -3.15 -1.61 2.66
CA CYS A 3 -3.70 -0.82 1.54
C CYS A 3 -2.69 0.12 0.88
N GLY A 4 -1.60 0.48 1.57
CA GLY A 4 -0.59 1.37 1.03
C GLY A 4 -1.21 2.64 0.42
N SER A 5 -0.84 2.96 -0.82
CA SER A 5 -1.40 4.10 -1.55
C SER A 5 -2.82 3.88 -2.11
N CYS A 6 -3.45 2.75 -1.84
CA CYS A 6 -4.78 2.35 -2.34
C CYS A 6 -4.90 2.30 -3.87
N SER A 7 -3.79 2.11 -4.58
CA SER A 7 -3.78 2.15 -6.06
C SER A 7 -4.54 0.99 -6.72
N VAL A 8 -4.69 -0.14 -6.04
CA VAL A 8 -5.51 -1.27 -6.48
C VAL A 8 -6.97 -1.00 -6.12
N GLU A 9 -7.24 -0.65 -4.86
CA GLU A 9 -8.59 -0.47 -4.31
C GLU A 9 -9.34 0.68 -4.96
N SER A 10 -8.65 1.73 -5.41
CA SER A 10 -9.24 2.83 -6.18
C SER A 10 -9.82 2.40 -7.52
N LYS A 11 -9.37 1.28 -8.10
CA LYS A 11 -9.84 0.73 -9.37
C LYS A 11 -10.98 -0.27 -9.22
N LEU A 12 -11.24 -0.74 -8.00
CA LEU A 12 -12.32 -1.69 -7.70
C LEU A 12 -13.64 -0.95 -7.48
N THR A 13 -14.19 -0.34 -8.55
CA THR A 13 -15.35 0.57 -8.47
C THR A 13 -16.70 -0.15 -8.28
N PHE A 14 -16.74 -1.45 -8.47
CA PHE A 14 -17.96 -2.26 -8.30
C PHE A 14 -18.26 -2.65 -6.84
N PHE A 15 -17.35 -2.43 -5.90
CA PHE A 15 -17.61 -2.60 -4.48
C PHE A 15 -18.17 -1.32 -3.87
N THR A 16 -19.33 -1.41 -3.23
CA THR A 16 -20.02 -0.28 -2.58
C THR A 16 -19.44 0.04 -1.20
N LYS A 17 -18.95 -0.97 -0.48
CA LYS A 17 -18.33 -0.81 0.83
C LYS A 17 -16.89 -1.30 0.78
N LYS A 18 -15.96 -0.46 1.21
CA LYS A 18 -14.53 -0.77 1.28
C LYS A 18 -14.01 -0.45 2.67
N ILE A 19 -13.30 -1.39 3.29
CA ILE A 19 -12.55 -1.19 4.53
C ILE A 19 -11.08 -1.35 4.17
N LEU A 20 -10.34 -0.26 4.24
CA LEU A 20 -8.94 -0.17 3.83
C LEU A 20 -8.07 -0.03 5.07
N ASN A 21 -7.20 -1.01 5.29
CA ASN A 21 -6.37 -1.08 6.48
C ASN A 21 -4.88 -1.02 6.13
N ASP A 22 -4.15 -0.26 6.92
CA ASP A 22 -2.69 -0.31 6.97
C ASP A 22 -2.21 -0.11 8.42
N LYS A 23 -1.03 -0.64 8.74
CA LYS A 23 -0.41 -0.46 10.06
C LYS A 23 0.28 0.91 10.19
N HIS A 24 0.51 1.61 9.07
CA HIS A 24 1.25 2.85 9.05
C HIS A 24 0.37 4.04 9.38
N GLU A 25 0.47 4.55 10.62
CA GLU A 25 -0.36 5.63 11.15
C GLU A 25 -0.42 6.85 10.23
N TYR A 26 0.71 7.43 9.86
CA TYR A 26 0.75 8.64 9.01
C TYR A 26 0.15 8.43 7.61
N LEU A 27 0.15 7.20 7.11
CA LEU A 27 -0.52 6.88 5.85
C LEU A 27 -2.03 6.94 6.00
N ILE A 28 -2.56 6.33 7.06
CA ILE A 28 -4.01 6.34 7.34
C ILE A 28 -4.48 7.75 7.71
N GLU A 29 -3.70 8.52 8.46
CA GLU A 29 -3.99 9.94 8.74
C GLU A 29 -4.05 10.75 7.44
N LEU A 30 -3.10 10.56 6.51
CA LEU A 30 -3.13 11.19 5.19
C LEU A 30 -4.42 10.86 4.44
N LEU A 31 -4.77 9.56 4.33
CA LEU A 31 -5.95 9.12 3.57
C LEU A 31 -7.24 9.67 4.16
N ASN A 32 -7.41 9.61 5.50
CA ASN A 32 -8.54 10.20 6.21
C ASN A 32 -8.58 11.72 6.06
N GLY A 33 -7.45 12.40 6.20
CA GLY A 33 -7.35 13.84 6.06
C GLY A 33 -7.78 14.31 4.68
N VAL A 34 -7.25 13.69 3.62
CA VAL A 34 -7.61 14.03 2.23
C VAL A 34 -9.07 13.74 1.93
N LYS A 35 -9.59 12.61 2.41
CA LYS A 35 -11.02 12.29 2.32
C LYS A 35 -11.89 13.38 2.97
N ASN A 36 -11.44 13.95 4.08
CA ASN A 36 -12.13 14.98 4.85
C ASN A 36 -11.81 16.42 4.38
N GLY A 37 -11.16 16.59 3.23
CA GLY A 37 -10.92 17.90 2.61
C GLY A 37 -9.65 18.61 3.04
N TYR A 38 -8.67 17.91 3.63
CA TYR A 38 -7.36 18.50 3.93
C TYR A 38 -6.67 18.95 2.64
N GLU A 39 -6.26 20.21 2.58
CA GLU A 39 -5.60 20.81 1.44
C GLU A 39 -4.10 20.50 1.43
N LEU A 40 -3.69 19.61 0.54
CA LEU A 40 -2.30 19.29 0.34
C LEU A 40 -1.54 20.39 -0.39
N PRO A 41 -0.28 20.70 -0.02
CA PRO A 41 0.53 21.68 -0.73
C PRO A 41 0.90 21.22 -2.14
N ASP A 42 1.04 22.15 -3.06
CA ASP A 42 1.50 21.87 -4.44
C ASP A 42 3.01 21.75 -4.55
N TYR A 43 3.73 22.21 -3.54
CA TYR A 43 5.21 22.17 -3.51
C TYR A 43 5.72 21.98 -2.09
N ILE A 44 6.78 21.20 -1.96
CA ILE A 44 7.56 21.00 -0.72
C ILE A 44 9.03 21.22 -1.05
N SER A 45 9.68 22.12 -0.34
CA SER A 45 11.13 22.32 -0.46
C SER A 45 11.93 21.21 0.26
N GLU A 46 13.22 21.09 -0.04
CA GLU A 46 14.06 20.12 0.67
C GLU A 46 14.22 20.49 2.17
N GLU A 47 14.20 21.78 2.51
CA GLU A 47 14.23 22.28 3.90
C GLU A 47 12.94 21.88 4.63
N GLN A 48 11.78 22.10 4.00
CA GLN A 48 10.49 21.68 4.55
C GLN A 48 10.42 20.15 4.74
N TYR A 49 10.92 19.38 3.76
CA TYR A 49 11.00 17.93 3.88
C TYR A 49 11.82 17.49 5.08
N LYS A 50 13.00 18.11 5.30
CA LYS A 50 13.87 17.82 6.45
C LYS A 50 13.21 18.22 7.78
N TYR A 51 12.56 19.38 7.81
CA TYR A 51 11.83 19.85 8.98
C TYR A 51 10.71 18.88 9.36
N ILE A 52 9.83 18.56 8.44
CA ILE A 52 8.69 17.64 8.66
C ILE A 52 9.17 16.25 9.09
N ARG A 53 10.28 15.77 8.49
CA ARG A 53 10.90 14.50 8.91
C ARG A 53 11.36 14.52 10.37
N ALA A 54 11.79 15.67 10.88
CA ALA A 54 12.24 15.83 12.27
C ALA A 54 11.06 16.06 13.25
N HIS A 55 9.92 16.58 12.77
CA HIS A 55 8.76 17.01 13.56
C HIS A 55 7.46 16.33 13.11
N LYS A 56 7.50 15.01 13.02
CA LYS A 56 6.46 14.21 12.36
C LYS A 56 5.06 14.35 12.97
N ASP A 57 4.98 14.62 14.26
CA ASP A 57 3.71 14.65 15.00
C ASP A 57 3.05 16.04 15.04
N GLU A 58 3.69 17.08 14.51
CA GLU A 58 3.09 18.43 14.42
C GLU A 58 1.90 18.47 13.47
N ASP A 59 2.01 17.75 12.34
CA ASP A 59 0.92 17.56 11.38
C ASP A 59 1.05 16.18 10.72
N LYS A 60 0.32 15.21 11.23
CA LYS A 60 0.40 13.83 10.78
C LYS A 60 -0.06 13.63 9.34
N ILE A 61 -1.02 14.43 8.88
CA ILE A 61 -1.53 14.37 7.50
C ILE A 61 -0.45 14.84 6.53
N LEU A 62 0.11 16.03 6.79
CA LEU A 62 1.21 16.56 5.98
C LEU A 62 2.45 15.65 6.04
N THR A 63 2.74 15.11 7.20
CA THR A 63 3.85 14.15 7.39
C THR A 63 3.66 12.90 6.56
N GLY A 64 2.46 12.33 6.50
CA GLY A 64 2.13 11.21 5.62
C GLY A 64 2.34 11.54 4.15
N PHE A 65 1.86 12.69 3.71
CA PHE A 65 2.03 13.17 2.34
C PHE A 65 3.51 13.36 1.97
N VAL A 66 4.27 14.05 2.81
CA VAL A 66 5.69 14.35 2.56
C VAL A 66 6.54 13.09 2.66
N GLY A 67 6.26 12.25 3.68
CA GLY A 67 7.03 11.04 3.94
C GLY A 67 6.96 10.00 2.83
N PHE A 68 5.83 9.88 2.15
CA PHE A 68 5.65 9.00 0.99
C PHE A 68 5.73 9.75 -0.34
N GLY A 69 4.91 10.78 -0.51
CA GLY A 69 4.69 11.45 -1.80
C GLY A 69 5.88 12.29 -2.28
N CYS A 70 6.69 12.84 -1.36
CA CYS A 70 7.86 13.65 -1.69
C CYS A 70 9.17 12.86 -1.52
N SER A 71 9.11 11.55 -1.32
CA SER A 71 10.27 10.68 -1.11
C SER A 71 10.63 9.86 -2.33
N PHE A 72 11.92 9.60 -2.51
CA PHE A 72 12.43 8.77 -3.61
C PHE A 72 11.79 7.38 -3.59
N GLY A 73 11.17 7.02 -4.72
CA GLY A 73 10.53 5.72 -4.90
C GLY A 73 9.32 5.47 -3.97
N GLY A 74 8.72 6.51 -3.41
CA GLY A 74 7.58 6.39 -2.48
C GLY A 74 7.94 5.72 -1.15
N LYS A 75 9.22 5.58 -0.82
CA LYS A 75 9.68 4.97 0.43
C LYS A 75 9.58 5.97 1.58
N TRP A 76 9.05 5.55 2.70
CA TRP A 76 8.88 6.37 3.91
C TRP A 76 10.16 7.12 4.27
N PHE A 77 10.17 8.45 4.07
CA PHE A 77 11.33 9.32 4.23
C PHE A 77 12.64 8.77 3.65
N GLY A 78 12.55 8.09 2.49
CA GLY A 78 13.68 7.45 1.79
C GLY A 78 14.64 8.41 1.08
N GLY A 79 14.51 9.71 1.34
CA GLY A 79 15.26 10.82 0.76
C GLY A 79 14.37 11.69 -0.12
N TYR A 80 14.62 13.01 -0.11
CA TYR A 80 13.86 13.98 -0.90
C TYR A 80 13.91 13.63 -2.40
N ALA A 81 12.74 13.45 -3.02
CA ALA A 81 12.64 13.07 -4.42
C ALA A 81 13.00 14.25 -5.33
N ARG A 82 14.00 14.04 -6.17
CA ARG A 82 14.46 15.00 -7.18
C ARG A 82 15.00 14.29 -8.41
N ASN A 83 14.92 14.95 -9.55
CA ASN A 83 15.55 14.50 -10.78
C ASN A 83 16.16 15.67 -11.55
N LYS A 84 16.87 15.37 -12.65
CA LYS A 84 17.55 16.37 -13.49
C LYS A 84 16.57 17.30 -14.24
N THR A 85 15.31 16.89 -14.39
CA THR A 85 14.28 17.65 -15.13
C THR A 85 13.46 18.59 -14.26
N GLY A 86 13.75 18.66 -12.95
CA GLY A 86 13.03 19.56 -12.03
C GLY A 86 11.59 19.14 -11.77
N THR A 87 11.27 17.85 -11.85
CA THR A 87 9.91 17.35 -11.60
C THR A 87 9.42 17.73 -10.21
N ASN A 88 8.24 18.33 -10.13
CA ASN A 88 7.55 18.58 -8.88
C ASN A 88 6.83 17.32 -8.38
N TYR A 89 7.48 16.54 -7.53
CA TYR A 89 6.94 15.30 -7.00
C TYR A 89 5.77 15.51 -6.05
N ALA A 90 5.72 16.64 -5.31
CA ALA A 90 4.58 16.97 -4.47
C ALA A 90 3.31 17.14 -5.32
N ALA A 91 3.35 17.95 -6.37
CA ALA A 91 2.21 18.13 -7.28
C ALA A 91 1.78 16.83 -7.95
N GLN A 92 2.73 15.97 -8.37
CA GLN A 92 2.40 14.68 -8.97
C GLN A 92 1.70 13.74 -7.98
N SER A 93 2.23 13.63 -6.76
CA SER A 93 1.67 12.78 -5.71
C SER A 93 0.29 13.28 -5.26
N LYS A 94 0.12 14.59 -5.07
CA LYS A 94 -1.18 15.22 -4.79
C LYS A 94 -2.20 14.87 -5.88
N LYS A 95 -1.85 15.08 -7.15
CA LYS A 95 -2.73 14.77 -8.28
C LYS A 95 -3.15 13.29 -8.31
N SER A 96 -2.20 12.38 -8.09
CA SER A 96 -2.48 10.94 -8.05
C SER A 96 -3.40 10.58 -6.90
N LEU A 97 -3.11 11.04 -5.70
CA LEU A 97 -3.89 10.78 -4.50
C LEU A 97 -5.32 11.31 -4.62
N LEU A 98 -5.49 12.56 -5.09
CA LEU A 98 -6.82 13.15 -5.29
C LEU A 98 -7.62 12.40 -6.34
N LYS A 99 -6.98 11.93 -7.43
CA LYS A 99 -7.62 11.10 -8.45
C LYS A 99 -8.14 9.79 -7.86
N ASP A 100 -7.31 9.09 -7.09
CA ASP A 100 -7.68 7.82 -6.48
C ASP A 100 -8.77 8.02 -5.40
N MET A 101 -8.73 9.14 -4.67
CA MET A 101 -9.71 9.48 -3.64
C MET A 101 -11.14 9.66 -4.17
N VAL A 102 -11.32 10.01 -5.44
CA VAL A 102 -12.66 10.11 -6.08
C VAL A 102 -13.48 8.82 -5.90
N THR A 103 -12.83 7.66 -6.01
CA THR A 103 -13.47 6.34 -5.89
C THR A 103 -13.42 5.75 -4.48
N LEU A 104 -12.79 6.46 -3.55
CA LEU A 104 -12.58 6.04 -2.17
C LEU A 104 -13.32 6.90 -1.14
N GLN A 105 -14.21 7.81 -1.59
CA GLN A 105 -14.96 8.71 -0.70
C GLN A 105 -15.78 7.97 0.36
N GLU A 106 -16.37 6.83 0.00
CA GLU A 106 -17.15 6.00 0.91
C GLU A 106 -16.31 4.94 1.64
N ALA A 107 -15.00 4.89 1.40
CA ALA A 107 -14.13 3.92 2.05
C ALA A 107 -13.90 4.27 3.53
N GLU A 108 -13.84 3.26 4.37
CA GLU A 108 -13.39 3.37 5.76
C GLU A 108 -11.89 3.08 5.82
N PHE A 109 -11.09 4.03 6.32
CA PHE A 109 -9.65 3.85 6.51
C PHE A 109 -9.37 3.57 7.98
N ILE A 110 -8.73 2.44 8.29
CA ILE A 110 -8.41 2.02 9.66
C ILE A 110 -6.91 1.75 9.81
N CYS A 111 -6.37 2.10 10.99
CA CYS A 111 -4.96 1.90 11.32
C CYS A 111 -4.83 0.77 12.34
N LYS A 112 -4.61 -0.47 11.86
CA LYS A 112 -4.49 -1.64 12.73
C LYS A 112 -3.47 -2.64 12.19
N ASP A 113 -2.95 -3.49 13.07
CA ASP A 113 -2.34 -4.74 12.61
C ASP A 113 -3.41 -5.57 11.87
N TYR A 114 -3.02 -6.24 10.77
CA TYR A 114 -3.96 -7.00 9.93
C TYR A 114 -4.72 -8.08 10.72
N ARG A 115 -4.14 -8.58 11.82
CA ARG A 115 -4.75 -9.60 12.70
C ARG A 115 -5.85 -9.04 13.60
N GLU A 116 -5.89 -7.72 13.80
CA GLU A 116 -6.86 -7.00 14.64
C GLU A 116 -8.03 -6.43 13.85
N VAL A 117 -8.01 -6.60 12.53
CA VAL A 117 -9.09 -6.14 11.66
C VAL A 117 -10.29 -7.05 11.83
N VAL A 118 -11.41 -6.49 12.26
CA VAL A 118 -12.69 -7.21 12.31
C VAL A 118 -13.23 -7.35 10.90
N LEU A 119 -13.28 -8.57 10.42
CA LEU A 119 -13.77 -8.89 9.06
C LEU A 119 -15.30 -8.93 9.06
N PRO A 120 -15.98 -8.22 8.14
CA PRO A 120 -17.41 -8.41 7.91
C PRO A 120 -17.71 -9.84 7.42
N GLU A 121 -18.91 -10.32 7.69
CA GLU A 121 -19.36 -11.60 7.13
C GLU A 121 -19.34 -11.56 5.57
N ASN A 122 -18.95 -12.67 4.97
CA ASN A 122 -18.91 -12.85 3.52
C ASN A 122 -18.15 -11.76 2.74
N CYS A 123 -17.09 -11.20 3.32
CA CYS A 123 -16.26 -10.20 2.63
C CYS A 123 -15.24 -10.85 1.70
N ILE A 124 -14.83 -10.09 0.69
CA ILE A 124 -13.64 -10.37 -0.13
C ILE A 124 -12.47 -9.61 0.46
N ILE A 125 -11.36 -10.30 0.66
CA ILE A 125 -10.13 -9.73 1.21
C ILE A 125 -9.09 -9.63 0.10
N TYR A 126 -8.50 -8.45 -0.06
CA TYR A 126 -7.27 -8.27 -0.82
C TYR A 126 -6.12 -7.92 0.14
N ALA A 127 -5.00 -8.61 0.00
CA ALA A 127 -3.79 -8.37 0.79
C ALA A 127 -2.57 -8.25 -0.12
N ASP A 128 -1.79 -7.20 0.10
CA ASP A 128 -0.48 -6.95 -0.52
C ASP A 128 0.56 -6.77 0.59
N PRO A 129 0.96 -7.88 1.26
CA PRO A 129 1.86 -7.83 2.39
C PRO A 129 3.26 -7.38 1.98
N PRO A 130 4.09 -6.87 2.92
CA PRO A 130 5.51 -6.65 2.64
C PRO A 130 6.17 -7.94 2.20
N TYR A 131 6.78 -7.93 1.00
CA TYR A 131 7.46 -9.12 0.46
C TYR A 131 8.56 -9.62 1.38
N ASP A 132 8.70 -10.94 1.46
CA ASP A 132 9.85 -11.57 2.11
C ASP A 132 11.14 -10.96 1.53
N ASN A 133 12.05 -10.51 2.38
CA ASN A 133 13.30 -9.83 2.03
C ASN A 133 13.21 -8.32 1.70
N THR A 134 12.05 -7.66 1.84
CA THR A 134 12.00 -6.20 1.79
C THR A 134 12.15 -5.59 3.17
N THR A 135 12.85 -4.45 3.25
CA THR A 135 12.88 -3.65 4.49
C THR A 135 11.51 -3.05 4.73
N GLY A 136 10.77 -3.58 5.72
CA GLY A 136 9.48 -3.02 6.15
C GLY A 136 9.61 -1.57 6.64
N TYR A 137 8.49 -0.87 6.76
CA TYR A 137 8.43 0.54 7.21
C TYR A 137 8.71 0.73 8.71
N GLY A 138 9.05 -0.33 9.49
CA GLY A 138 9.25 -0.26 10.94
C GLY A 138 10.45 -1.06 11.45
N LYS A 139 10.66 -1.03 12.78
CA LYS A 139 11.71 -1.80 13.47
C LYS A 139 11.42 -3.30 13.52
N GLU A 140 10.13 -3.70 13.42
CA GLU A 140 9.72 -5.10 13.41
C GLU A 140 9.75 -5.66 11.99
N LYS A 141 10.44 -6.77 11.81
CA LYS A 141 10.44 -7.51 10.56
C LYS A 141 9.07 -8.18 10.37
N PHE A 142 8.49 -8.04 9.18
CA PHE A 142 7.25 -8.75 8.82
C PHE A 142 7.45 -10.27 8.96
N ASN A 143 6.49 -10.94 9.61
CA ASN A 143 6.54 -12.39 9.81
C ASN A 143 5.63 -13.08 8.79
N SER A 144 6.20 -13.46 7.68
CA SER A 144 5.51 -14.12 6.57
C SER A 144 4.81 -15.43 7.01
N LYS A 145 5.44 -16.23 7.89
CA LYS A 145 4.81 -17.45 8.39
C LYS A 145 3.50 -17.16 9.12
N LYS A 146 3.49 -16.18 10.04
CA LYS A 146 2.28 -15.78 10.77
C LYS A 146 1.21 -15.21 9.82
N PHE A 147 1.63 -14.51 8.77
CA PHE A 147 0.71 -14.01 7.77
C PHE A 147 0.05 -15.15 6.99
N TRP A 148 0.80 -16.15 6.53
CA TRP A 148 0.23 -17.30 5.82
C TRP A 148 -0.67 -18.16 6.71
N ASP A 149 -0.35 -18.29 8.00
CA ASP A 149 -1.23 -18.97 8.98
C ASP A 149 -2.57 -18.19 9.12
N TYR A 150 -2.51 -16.85 9.27
CA TYR A 150 -3.70 -16.00 9.27
C TYR A 150 -4.50 -16.12 7.96
N ALA A 151 -3.82 -16.12 6.81
CA ALA A 151 -4.47 -16.23 5.50
C ALA A 151 -5.24 -17.57 5.33
N ARG A 152 -4.71 -18.67 5.88
CA ARG A 152 -5.41 -19.97 5.92
C ARG A 152 -6.69 -19.89 6.74
N ASP A 153 -6.60 -19.30 7.93
CA ASP A 153 -7.76 -19.17 8.83
C ASP A 153 -8.83 -18.27 8.20
N ALA A 154 -8.45 -17.11 7.67
CA ALA A 154 -9.36 -16.19 6.99
C ALA A 154 -10.02 -16.83 5.75
N SER A 155 -9.28 -17.65 5.01
CA SER A 155 -9.78 -18.33 3.81
C SER A 155 -10.80 -19.44 4.08
N GLN A 156 -11.06 -19.78 5.36
CA GLN A 156 -12.14 -20.72 5.71
C GLN A 156 -13.52 -20.10 5.55
N ASN A 157 -13.63 -18.77 5.77
CA ASN A 157 -14.92 -18.07 5.78
C ASN A 157 -14.99 -16.94 4.73
N HIS A 158 -13.86 -16.60 4.09
CA HIS A 158 -13.77 -15.48 3.15
C HIS A 158 -12.98 -15.88 1.90
N ILE A 159 -13.21 -15.19 0.80
CA ILE A 159 -12.34 -15.27 -0.37
C ILE A 159 -11.20 -14.27 -0.16
N MET A 160 -9.97 -14.78 -0.06
CA MET A 160 -8.79 -13.93 0.13
C MET A 160 -7.88 -14.00 -1.09
N PHE A 161 -7.64 -12.85 -1.71
CA PHE A 161 -6.66 -12.65 -2.78
C PHE A 161 -5.38 -12.09 -2.18
N ILE A 162 -4.24 -12.68 -2.51
CA ILE A 162 -2.94 -12.29 -1.97
C ILE A 162 -1.98 -12.00 -3.14
N SER A 163 -1.46 -10.76 -3.18
CA SER A 163 -0.41 -10.36 -4.12
C SER A 163 0.95 -10.68 -3.51
N GLU A 164 1.72 -11.58 -4.13
CA GLU A 164 3.05 -11.99 -3.70
C GLU A 164 3.82 -12.67 -4.87
N GLN A 165 5.11 -12.86 -4.72
CA GLN A 165 5.95 -13.56 -5.70
C GLN A 165 5.92 -15.08 -5.50
N THR A 166 5.84 -15.52 -4.25
CA THR A 166 5.84 -16.93 -3.84
C THR A 166 4.81 -17.16 -2.75
N ALA A 167 4.25 -18.36 -2.69
CA ALA A 167 3.29 -18.75 -1.67
C ALA A 167 3.51 -20.21 -1.23
N PRO A 168 2.99 -20.63 -0.06
CA PRO A 168 2.91 -22.03 0.31
C PRO A 168 2.08 -22.84 -0.68
N GLU A 169 2.29 -24.16 -0.74
CA GLU A 169 1.67 -25.08 -1.71
C GLU A 169 0.13 -25.14 -1.67
N ASP A 170 -0.46 -24.73 -0.56
CA ASP A 170 -1.93 -24.66 -0.39
C ASP A 170 -2.56 -23.39 -0.95
N PHE A 171 -1.74 -22.44 -1.45
CA PHE A 171 -2.18 -21.26 -2.17
C PHE A 171 -1.83 -21.37 -3.66
N ILE A 172 -2.86 -21.26 -4.50
CA ILE A 172 -2.76 -21.47 -5.93
C ILE A 172 -2.70 -20.13 -6.65
N SER A 173 -1.70 -19.96 -7.53
CA SER A 173 -1.64 -18.79 -8.41
C SER A 173 -2.77 -18.85 -9.44
N ILE A 174 -3.59 -17.80 -9.46
CA ILE A 174 -4.71 -17.65 -10.41
C ILE A 174 -4.43 -16.59 -11.47
N TRP A 175 -3.39 -15.79 -11.27
CA TRP A 175 -2.93 -14.79 -12.22
C TRP A 175 -1.44 -14.50 -12.02
N GLU A 176 -0.73 -14.27 -13.13
CA GLU A 176 0.70 -13.96 -13.14
C GLU A 176 0.99 -12.88 -14.17
N LYS A 177 1.90 -11.98 -13.83
CA LYS A 177 2.40 -10.97 -14.75
C LYS A 177 3.90 -10.73 -14.56
N PRO A 178 4.72 -10.99 -15.58
CA PRO A 178 6.14 -10.62 -15.53
C PRO A 178 6.29 -9.10 -15.69
N PHE A 179 7.21 -8.51 -14.95
CA PHE A 179 7.63 -7.12 -15.13
C PHE A 179 9.12 -6.96 -14.80
N THR A 180 9.70 -5.89 -15.34
CA THR A 180 11.09 -5.56 -15.09
C THR A 180 11.19 -4.61 -13.92
N ARG A 181 11.84 -5.03 -12.84
CA ARG A 181 12.16 -4.18 -11.69
C ARG A 181 13.50 -3.51 -11.90
N THR A 182 13.54 -2.20 -11.73
CA THR A 182 14.76 -1.39 -11.82
C THR A 182 15.13 -0.91 -10.42
N LEU A 183 16.36 -1.18 -9.98
CA LEU A 183 16.84 -0.80 -8.64
C LEU A 183 17.57 0.54 -8.62
N ASP A 184 18.01 1.04 -9.76
CA ASP A 184 18.76 2.28 -9.87
C ASP A 184 18.24 3.23 -10.96
N VAL A 185 18.63 4.51 -10.82
CA VAL A 185 18.26 5.58 -11.77
C VAL A 185 18.86 5.35 -13.16
N ASN A 186 19.98 4.63 -13.25
CA ASN A 186 20.74 4.40 -14.50
C ASN A 186 20.26 3.14 -15.24
N LYS A 187 19.26 2.43 -14.67
CA LYS A 187 18.71 1.17 -15.23
C LYS A 187 19.77 0.07 -15.45
N SER A 188 20.91 0.16 -14.77
CA SER A 188 22.01 -0.81 -14.86
C SER A 188 21.69 -2.12 -14.13
N ASN A 189 20.83 -2.07 -13.10
CA ASN A 189 20.37 -3.22 -12.33
C ASN A 189 18.88 -3.48 -12.59
N GLN A 190 18.60 -4.18 -13.68
CA GLN A 190 17.26 -4.65 -14.05
C GLN A 190 17.17 -6.16 -13.84
N PHE A 191 16.08 -6.61 -13.24
CA PHE A 191 15.78 -8.05 -13.16
C PHE A 191 14.29 -8.29 -13.38
N GLN A 192 14.00 -9.45 -13.96
CA GLN A 192 12.63 -9.89 -14.17
C GLN A 192 12.05 -10.40 -12.86
N VAL A 193 10.86 -9.93 -12.55
CA VAL A 193 10.07 -10.38 -11.40
C VAL A 193 8.69 -10.76 -11.91
N THR A 194 8.11 -11.82 -11.38
CA THR A 194 6.73 -12.19 -11.69
C THR A 194 5.86 -11.87 -10.47
N GLU A 195 4.95 -10.95 -10.64
CA GLU A 195 3.85 -10.69 -9.69
C GLU A 195 2.80 -11.76 -9.88
N LYS A 196 2.28 -12.29 -8.77
CA LYS A 196 1.27 -13.34 -8.80
C LYS A 196 0.12 -12.97 -7.86
N LEU A 197 -1.07 -13.44 -8.20
CA LEU A 197 -2.23 -13.36 -7.34
C LEU A 197 -2.62 -14.76 -6.90
N PHE A 198 -2.62 -14.96 -5.59
CA PHE A 198 -2.90 -16.26 -5.00
C PHE A 198 -4.26 -16.30 -4.32
N VAL A 199 -4.87 -17.48 -4.33
CA VAL A 199 -6.03 -17.83 -3.48
C VAL A 199 -5.78 -19.16 -2.80
N HIS A 200 -6.36 -19.39 -1.63
CA HIS A 200 -6.30 -20.69 -0.98
C HIS A 200 -7.05 -21.75 -1.82
N LYS A 201 -6.51 -22.94 -1.91
CA LYS A 201 -7.06 -24.06 -2.74
C LYS A 201 -8.54 -24.34 -2.51
N ASN A 202 -9.04 -24.16 -1.27
CA ASN A 202 -10.46 -24.40 -0.96
C ASN A 202 -11.39 -23.36 -1.63
N ASN A 203 -10.87 -22.18 -1.98
CA ASN A 203 -11.63 -21.09 -2.61
C ASN A 203 -11.50 -21.07 -4.14
N LEU A 204 -10.71 -21.98 -4.72
CA LEU A 204 -10.40 -21.97 -6.14
C LEU A 204 -11.67 -22.08 -7.03
N ASN A 205 -12.67 -22.83 -6.60
CA ASN A 205 -13.93 -22.98 -7.34
C ASN A 205 -14.84 -21.74 -7.27
N LEU A 206 -14.58 -20.81 -6.34
CA LEU A 206 -15.35 -19.57 -6.16
C LEU A 206 -14.82 -18.41 -7.01
N VAL A 207 -13.65 -18.57 -7.61
CA VAL A 207 -12.93 -17.51 -8.36
C VAL A 207 -12.67 -17.88 -9.84
N LYS A 208 -13.27 -18.96 -10.31
CA LYS A 208 -13.23 -19.40 -11.73
C LYS A 208 -14.32 -18.74 -12.55
#